data_8a48bcd0aca50ea5bc5fe914e7222758
#
_entry.id   8a48bcd0aca50ea5bc5fe914e7222758
#
_cell.length_a   1.000
_cell.length_b   1.000
_cell.length_c   1.000
_cell.angle_alpha   90.00
_cell.angle_beta   90.00
_cell.angle_gamma   90.00
#
_symmetry.space_group_name_H-M   'P 1'
#
loop_
_entity.id
_entity.type
_entity.pdbx_description
1 polymer ?
#
loop_
_entity_poly.entity_id
_entity_poly.type
_entity_poly.pdbx_seq_one_letter_code
_entity_poly.pdbx_strand_id
1 'polypeptide(L)'
;MPTLDLQTHSTHDPYLAQIESVIRRVLRESRLYLFGSRAANTPRVGSDYDIGVRGEPASAPDLSRARELLEESTIPFTVDLVDLGAASLTFVQHIEQGSNNVEKFTDRLASAQRALATLAEILQMPKSVIVRDASIQRFEYTFESLWKLAKAYLEELEGVIANSPKQVFREALKTGLLSAAETETSLKMTDDRNLTAHTYLENIAEDIYGKLPAYLTVMEKLVTNILERTGRTKPGAETPTETAPKAD
;
A
#
# COMPACT_ATOMS: atom_id res chain seq x y z
N MET A 1 -9.73 -9.60 -0.20
CA MET A 1 -10.30 -8.58 0.70
C MET A 1 -9.18 -7.99 1.52
N PRO A 2 -9.08 -6.67 1.67
CA PRO A 2 -8.13 -6.09 2.62
C PRO A 2 -8.50 -6.54 4.04
N THR A 3 -7.48 -6.83 4.83
CA THR A 3 -7.63 -7.33 6.21
C THR A 3 -6.49 -6.75 7.04
N LEU A 4 -6.80 -6.34 8.26
CA LEU A 4 -5.84 -5.77 9.20
C LEU A 4 -5.77 -6.67 10.43
N ASP A 5 -4.58 -7.15 10.79
CA ASP A 5 -4.32 -7.77 12.10
C ASP A 5 -4.26 -6.68 13.17
N LEU A 6 -5.20 -6.70 14.11
CA LEU A 6 -5.33 -5.69 15.14
C LEU A 6 -4.18 -5.70 16.17
N GLN A 7 -3.42 -6.80 16.25
CA GLN A 7 -2.25 -6.87 17.12
C GLN A 7 -1.03 -6.14 16.56
N THR A 8 -0.94 -6.04 15.23
CA THR A 8 0.21 -5.46 14.54
C THR A 8 -0.03 -4.05 13.99
N HIS A 9 -1.31 -3.64 13.88
CA HIS A 9 -1.69 -2.35 13.31
C HIS A 9 -2.43 -1.50 14.34
N SER A 10 -1.80 -0.40 14.76
CA SER A 10 -2.46 0.66 15.52
C SER A 10 -3.34 1.47 14.56
N THR A 11 -4.65 1.29 14.65
CA THR A 11 -5.60 2.10 13.89
C THR A 11 -6.01 3.32 14.71
N HIS A 12 -6.14 4.47 14.05
CA HIS A 12 -6.64 5.71 14.67
C HIS A 12 -8.17 5.70 14.84
N ASP A 13 -8.83 4.56 14.63
CA ASP A 13 -10.26 4.40 14.79
C ASP A 13 -10.62 4.16 16.27
N PRO A 14 -11.25 5.13 16.96
CA PRO A 14 -11.54 5.03 18.38
C PRO A 14 -12.55 3.91 18.70
N TYR A 15 -13.41 3.58 17.77
CA TYR A 15 -14.39 2.50 17.96
C TYR A 15 -13.76 1.13 17.84
N LEU A 16 -12.75 0.98 16.98
CA LEU A 16 -12.03 -0.28 16.85
C LEU A 16 -11.28 -0.64 18.14
N ALA A 17 -10.68 0.34 18.81
CA ALA A 17 -10.05 0.15 20.12
C ALA A 17 -11.10 -0.25 21.20
N GLN A 18 -12.30 0.31 21.17
CA GLN A 18 -13.39 -0.08 22.05
C GLN A 18 -13.87 -1.51 21.77
N ILE A 19 -14.06 -1.86 20.49
CA ILE A 19 -14.45 -3.21 20.05
C ILE A 19 -13.43 -4.24 20.55
N GLU A 20 -12.15 -3.99 20.30
CA GLU A 20 -11.07 -4.86 20.77
C GLU A 20 -11.11 -5.02 22.29
N SER A 21 -11.25 -3.92 23.05
CA SER A 21 -11.34 -3.96 24.50
C SER A 21 -12.51 -4.80 25.00
N VAL A 22 -13.68 -4.75 24.36
CA VAL A 22 -14.85 -5.55 24.71
C VAL A 22 -14.59 -7.03 24.42
N ILE A 23 -14.07 -7.36 23.25
CA ILE A 23 -13.76 -8.75 22.85
C ILE A 23 -12.71 -9.37 23.80
N ARG A 24 -11.67 -8.63 24.17
CA ARG A 24 -10.59 -9.08 25.07
C ARG A 24 -11.05 -9.42 26.49
N ARG A 25 -12.24 -9.01 26.92
CA ARG A 25 -12.80 -9.43 28.23
C ARG A 25 -13.09 -10.94 28.29
N VAL A 26 -13.38 -11.55 27.12
CA VAL A 26 -13.70 -12.97 27.00
C VAL A 26 -12.59 -13.72 26.26
N LEU A 27 -12.14 -13.18 25.13
CA LEU A 27 -11.21 -13.83 24.18
C LEU A 27 -9.81 -13.19 24.29
N ARG A 28 -9.15 -13.40 25.42
CA ARG A 28 -7.90 -12.70 25.78
C ARG A 28 -6.74 -12.99 24.85
N GLU A 29 -6.54 -14.26 24.48
CA GLU A 29 -5.38 -14.74 23.71
C GLU A 29 -5.66 -14.90 22.22
N SER A 30 -6.88 -14.61 21.79
CA SER A 30 -7.27 -14.76 20.38
C SER A 30 -6.65 -13.66 19.53
N ARG A 31 -6.26 -13.99 18.30
CA ARG A 31 -5.91 -12.99 17.27
C ARG A 31 -7.18 -12.43 16.68
N LEU A 32 -7.21 -11.12 16.51
CA LEU A 32 -8.33 -10.39 15.96
C LEU A 32 -7.94 -9.78 14.62
N TYR A 33 -8.80 -9.95 13.63
CA TYR A 33 -8.59 -9.48 12.28
C TYR A 33 -9.77 -8.60 11.86
N LEU A 34 -9.53 -7.33 11.52
CA LEU A 34 -10.52 -6.51 10.84
C LEU A 34 -10.51 -6.87 9.36
N PHE A 35 -11.67 -7.12 8.76
CA PHE A 35 -11.83 -7.35 7.33
C PHE A 35 -13.04 -6.56 6.78
N GLY A 36 -13.41 -6.80 5.52
CA GLY A 36 -14.54 -6.09 4.91
C GLY A 36 -14.24 -4.64 4.52
N SER A 37 -15.30 -3.82 4.45
CA SER A 37 -15.23 -2.45 3.92
C SER A 37 -14.36 -1.50 4.76
N ARG A 38 -14.31 -1.71 6.07
CA ARG A 38 -13.51 -0.88 6.99
C ARG A 38 -12.02 -1.20 6.89
N ALA A 39 -11.65 -2.45 6.71
CA ALA A 39 -10.27 -2.83 6.41
C ALA A 39 -9.82 -2.32 5.04
N ALA A 40 -10.74 -2.25 4.07
CA ALA A 40 -10.51 -1.68 2.75
C ALA A 40 -10.37 -0.15 2.72
N ASN A 41 -10.59 0.52 3.85
CA ASN A 41 -10.69 1.98 3.96
C ASN A 41 -11.76 2.59 3.02
N THR A 42 -12.83 1.83 2.76
CA THR A 42 -13.98 2.23 1.93
C THR A 42 -15.32 2.14 2.68
N PRO A 43 -15.39 2.49 3.98
CA PRO A 43 -16.64 2.37 4.72
C PRO A 43 -17.65 3.40 4.21
N ARG A 44 -18.90 2.98 4.11
CA ARG A 44 -20.03 3.89 3.98
C ARG A 44 -20.48 4.36 5.37
N VAL A 45 -21.24 5.45 5.42
CA VAL A 45 -21.87 5.89 6.68
C VAL A 45 -22.70 4.74 7.24
N GLY A 46 -22.36 4.28 8.46
CA GLY A 46 -23.05 3.16 9.10
C GLY A 46 -22.53 1.75 8.75
N SER A 47 -21.43 1.62 8.01
CA SER A 47 -20.83 0.29 7.75
C SER A 47 -20.50 -0.45 9.05
N ASP A 48 -20.77 -1.75 9.06
CA ASP A 48 -20.48 -2.66 10.17
C ASP A 48 -18.98 -2.89 10.34
N TYR A 49 -18.58 -3.42 11.50
CA TYR A 49 -17.23 -3.90 11.74
C TYR A 49 -17.21 -5.43 11.60
N ASP A 50 -16.50 -5.93 10.61
CA ASP A 50 -16.30 -7.36 10.38
C ASP A 50 -15.02 -7.81 11.09
N ILE A 51 -15.13 -8.55 12.21
CA ILE A 51 -14.00 -9.00 13.03
C ILE A 51 -13.88 -10.52 12.96
N GLY A 52 -12.76 -10.99 12.46
CA GLY A 52 -12.36 -12.40 12.52
C GLY A 52 -11.62 -12.71 13.81
N VAL A 53 -11.99 -13.79 14.47
CA VAL A 53 -11.34 -14.30 15.68
C VAL A 53 -10.61 -15.58 15.38
N ARG A 54 -9.33 -15.67 15.70
CA ARG A 54 -8.50 -16.87 15.59
C ARG A 54 -7.71 -17.10 16.89
N GLY A 55 -7.73 -18.27 17.42
CA GLY A 55 -6.96 -18.67 18.60
C GLY A 55 -7.37 -20.03 19.14
N GLU A 56 -6.69 -20.50 20.21
CA GLU A 56 -7.11 -21.72 20.91
C GLU A 56 -8.56 -21.62 21.35
N PRO A 57 -9.30 -22.74 21.32
CA PRO A 57 -10.68 -22.73 20.87
C PRO A 57 -11.48 -21.72 21.68
N ALA A 58 -11.78 -20.58 21.03
CA ALA A 58 -12.92 -19.82 21.47
C ALA A 58 -14.07 -20.81 21.48
N SER A 59 -14.45 -21.28 22.65
CA SER A 59 -15.59 -22.19 22.73
C SER A 59 -16.80 -21.46 22.14
N ALA A 60 -17.72 -22.18 21.51
CA ALA A 60 -18.93 -21.53 21.00
C ALA A 60 -19.63 -20.64 22.07
N PRO A 61 -19.63 -20.99 23.36
CA PRO A 61 -20.08 -20.11 24.47
C PRO A 61 -19.27 -18.81 24.58
N ASP A 62 -17.94 -18.81 24.41
CA ASP A 62 -17.12 -17.60 24.56
C ASP A 62 -17.39 -16.61 23.42
N LEU A 63 -17.53 -17.12 22.19
CA LEU A 63 -17.93 -16.27 21.05
C LEU A 63 -19.33 -15.69 21.23
N SER A 64 -20.28 -16.48 21.73
CA SER A 64 -21.64 -16.02 22.04
C SER A 64 -21.60 -14.93 23.09
N ARG A 65 -20.80 -15.13 24.14
CA ARG A 65 -20.63 -14.13 25.22
C ARG A 65 -19.97 -12.85 24.73
N ALA A 66 -18.98 -12.95 23.84
CA ALA A 66 -18.36 -11.78 23.24
C ALA A 66 -19.35 -10.99 22.36
N ARG A 67 -20.23 -11.67 21.61
CA ARG A 67 -21.30 -11.04 20.83
C ARG A 67 -22.30 -10.31 21.74
N GLU A 68 -22.77 -10.96 22.81
CA GLU A 68 -23.66 -10.32 23.80
C GLU A 68 -23.04 -9.04 24.38
N LEU A 69 -21.76 -9.08 24.78
CA LEU A 69 -21.07 -7.91 25.31
C LEU A 69 -20.94 -6.77 24.30
N LEU A 70 -20.79 -7.09 23.02
CA LEU A 70 -20.76 -6.11 21.94
C LEU A 70 -22.14 -5.49 21.72
N GLU A 71 -23.22 -6.29 21.74
CA GLU A 71 -24.61 -5.81 21.64
C GLU A 71 -25.00 -4.93 22.84
N GLU A 72 -24.56 -5.27 24.06
CA GLU A 72 -24.80 -4.48 25.28
C GLU A 72 -23.91 -3.23 25.37
N SER A 73 -22.91 -3.09 24.49
CA SER A 73 -21.98 -1.97 24.50
C SER A 73 -22.62 -0.67 23.99
N THR A 74 -21.95 0.47 24.24
CA THR A 74 -22.35 1.77 23.71
C THR A 74 -21.79 2.04 22.31
N ILE A 75 -21.21 1.03 21.64
CA ILE A 75 -20.67 1.15 20.28
C ILE A 75 -21.86 1.35 19.32
N PRO A 76 -21.87 2.46 18.53
CA PRO A 76 -23.04 2.79 17.70
C PRO A 76 -23.07 2.04 16.36
N PHE A 77 -22.24 1.02 16.18
CA PHE A 77 -22.13 0.23 14.96
C PHE A 77 -22.34 -1.24 15.24
N THR A 78 -22.89 -1.96 14.29
CA THR A 78 -22.93 -3.43 14.34
C THR A 78 -21.52 -3.99 14.25
N VAL A 79 -21.23 -5.02 15.02
CA VAL A 79 -19.96 -5.73 14.99
C VAL A 79 -20.24 -7.21 14.70
N ASP A 80 -19.86 -7.67 13.50
CA ASP A 80 -19.94 -9.06 13.10
C ASP A 80 -18.70 -9.80 13.55
N LEU A 81 -18.88 -10.78 14.45
CA LEU A 81 -17.81 -11.59 14.99
C LEU A 81 -17.80 -12.98 14.34
N VAL A 82 -16.77 -13.28 13.56
CA VAL A 82 -16.62 -14.53 12.79
C VAL A 82 -15.54 -15.40 13.40
N ASP A 83 -15.88 -16.66 13.68
CA ASP A 83 -14.90 -17.68 14.09
C ASP A 83 -14.09 -18.15 12.87
N LEU A 84 -12.81 -17.79 12.82
CA LEU A 84 -11.91 -18.24 11.76
C LEU A 84 -11.44 -19.69 11.94
N GLY A 85 -11.59 -20.27 13.13
CA GLY A 85 -11.31 -21.67 13.38
C GLY A 85 -12.38 -22.59 12.78
N ALA A 86 -13.64 -22.13 12.76
CA ALA A 86 -14.77 -22.85 12.17
C ALA A 86 -15.04 -22.47 10.70
N ALA A 87 -14.39 -21.40 10.20
CA ALA A 87 -14.57 -20.93 8.84
C ALA A 87 -13.87 -21.85 7.81
N SER A 88 -14.32 -21.80 6.55
CA SER A 88 -13.65 -22.56 5.48
C SER A 88 -12.20 -22.14 5.31
N LEU A 89 -11.32 -23.08 4.99
CA LEU A 89 -9.89 -22.83 4.78
C LEU A 89 -9.64 -21.71 3.73
N THR A 90 -10.45 -21.67 2.69
CA THR A 90 -10.40 -20.62 1.66
C THR A 90 -10.74 -19.23 2.21
N PHE A 91 -11.71 -19.13 3.10
CA PHE A 91 -12.08 -17.85 3.74
C PHE A 91 -10.99 -17.38 4.72
N VAL A 92 -10.45 -18.30 5.54
CA VAL A 92 -9.33 -18.01 6.46
C VAL A 92 -8.08 -17.55 5.69
N GLN A 93 -7.72 -18.26 4.61
CA GLN A 93 -6.59 -17.87 3.75
C GLN A 93 -6.79 -16.50 3.12
N HIS A 94 -8.01 -16.14 2.71
CA HIS A 94 -8.32 -14.81 2.17
C HIS A 94 -8.13 -13.71 3.22
N ILE A 95 -8.53 -13.95 4.45
CA ILE A 95 -8.37 -13.00 5.55
C ILE A 95 -6.88 -12.83 5.91
N GLU A 96 -6.14 -13.93 6.07
CA GLU A 96 -4.71 -13.89 6.40
C GLU A 96 -3.84 -13.32 5.28
N GLN A 97 -4.16 -13.62 4.02
CA GLN A 97 -3.49 -13.04 2.87
C GLN A 97 -3.75 -11.54 2.73
N GLY A 98 -4.92 -11.06 3.14
CA GLY A 98 -5.25 -9.64 3.18
C GLY A 98 -4.32 -8.84 4.11
N SER A 99 -4.08 -9.33 5.34
CA SER A 99 -3.12 -8.72 6.28
C SER A 99 -1.70 -8.71 5.72
N ASN A 100 -1.25 -9.86 5.17
CA ASN A 100 0.07 -9.97 4.55
C ASN A 100 0.24 -9.07 3.32
N ASN A 101 -0.83 -8.77 2.60
CA ASN A 101 -0.78 -7.91 1.42
C ASN A 101 -0.64 -6.43 1.79
N VAL A 102 -1.30 -5.96 2.85
CA VAL A 102 -1.15 -4.58 3.34
C VAL A 102 0.28 -4.32 3.80
N GLU A 103 0.88 -5.24 4.54
CA GLU A 103 2.28 -5.16 4.96
C GLU A 103 3.22 -5.16 3.74
N LYS A 104 3.04 -6.09 2.81
CA LYS A 104 3.80 -6.15 1.55
C LYS A 104 3.65 -4.90 0.68
N PHE A 105 2.46 -4.30 0.62
CA PHE A 105 2.25 -3.06 -0.13
C PHE A 105 3.03 -1.90 0.50
N THR A 106 3.00 -1.78 1.84
CA THR A 106 3.75 -0.75 2.57
C THR A 106 5.25 -0.89 2.35
N ASP A 107 5.78 -2.12 2.38
CA ASP A 107 7.19 -2.39 2.12
C ASP A 107 7.58 -2.07 0.67
N ARG A 108 6.73 -2.39 -0.30
CA ARG A 108 6.92 -2.02 -1.71
C ARG A 108 6.94 -0.52 -1.90
N LEU A 109 6.01 0.21 -1.25
CA LEU A 109 5.96 1.66 -1.29
C LEU A 109 7.24 2.28 -0.71
N ALA A 110 7.67 1.84 0.47
CA ALA A 110 8.89 2.31 1.09
C ALA A 110 10.14 1.99 0.24
N SER A 111 10.18 0.81 -0.39
CA SER A 111 11.27 0.42 -1.29
C SER A 111 11.31 1.32 -2.53
N ALA A 112 10.16 1.58 -3.16
CA ALA A 112 10.06 2.44 -4.32
C ALA A 112 10.47 3.88 -4.00
N GLN A 113 10.07 4.42 -2.84
CA GLN A 113 10.46 5.75 -2.40
C GLN A 113 11.98 5.85 -2.17
N ARG A 114 12.61 4.85 -1.55
CA ARG A 114 14.08 4.82 -1.38
C ARG A 114 14.79 4.74 -2.72
N ALA A 115 14.33 3.92 -3.64
CA ALA A 115 14.90 3.79 -4.98
C ALA A 115 14.82 5.12 -5.74
N LEU A 116 13.65 5.79 -5.72
CA LEU A 116 13.46 7.12 -6.30
C LEU A 116 14.43 8.17 -5.74
N ALA A 117 14.58 8.20 -4.42
CA ALA A 117 15.48 9.14 -3.76
C ALA A 117 16.94 8.97 -4.24
N THR A 118 17.39 7.71 -4.37
CA THR A 118 18.76 7.45 -4.85
C THR A 118 18.96 7.83 -6.32
N LEU A 119 17.94 7.65 -7.17
CA LEU A 119 17.99 8.10 -8.57
C LEU A 119 17.99 9.63 -8.65
N ALA A 120 17.13 10.30 -7.90
CA ALA A 120 17.07 11.75 -7.85
C ALA A 120 18.42 12.35 -7.38
N GLU A 121 19.02 11.77 -6.35
CA GLU A 121 20.32 12.19 -5.82
C GLU A 121 21.43 12.13 -6.87
N ILE A 122 21.59 11.00 -7.57
CA ILE A 122 22.68 10.84 -8.53
C ILE A 122 22.53 11.76 -9.76
N LEU A 123 21.30 12.05 -10.15
CA LEU A 123 21.02 12.96 -11.27
C LEU A 123 21.35 14.43 -10.96
N GLN A 124 21.58 14.79 -9.71
CA GLN A 124 22.10 16.12 -9.32
C GLN A 124 23.63 16.21 -9.39
N MET A 125 24.32 15.08 -9.54
CA MET A 125 25.79 15.08 -9.60
C MET A 125 26.30 15.54 -10.97
N PRO A 126 27.49 16.17 -11.05
CA PRO A 126 28.09 16.53 -12.32
C PRO A 126 28.26 15.29 -13.22
N LYS A 127 27.88 15.44 -14.49
CA LYS A 127 27.96 14.33 -15.45
C LYS A 127 29.40 13.83 -15.59
N SER A 128 29.57 12.52 -15.48
CA SER A 128 30.77 11.76 -15.85
C SER A 128 30.33 10.38 -16.34
N VAL A 129 31.23 9.61 -16.93
CA VAL A 129 30.94 8.22 -17.33
C VAL A 129 30.48 7.40 -16.13
N ILE A 130 31.12 7.56 -14.97
CA ILE A 130 30.76 6.85 -13.74
C ILE A 130 29.36 7.25 -13.26
N VAL A 131 29.05 8.55 -13.25
CA VAL A 131 27.72 9.05 -12.85
C VAL A 131 26.64 8.56 -13.82
N ARG A 132 26.92 8.60 -15.13
CA ARG A 132 25.99 8.09 -16.14
C ARG A 132 25.67 6.61 -15.91
N ASP A 133 26.70 5.78 -15.81
CA ASP A 133 26.52 4.33 -15.68
C ASP A 133 25.84 3.96 -14.35
N ALA A 134 26.21 4.63 -13.27
CA ALA A 134 25.54 4.48 -11.98
C ALA A 134 24.08 4.99 -12.01
N SER A 135 23.77 6.05 -12.78
CA SER A 135 22.39 6.55 -12.95
C SER A 135 21.53 5.54 -13.71
N ILE A 136 22.07 4.88 -14.74
CA ILE A 136 21.37 3.85 -15.49
C ILE A 136 21.07 2.64 -14.58
N GLN A 137 22.02 2.21 -13.76
CA GLN A 137 21.79 1.15 -12.79
C GLN A 137 20.71 1.53 -11.76
N ARG A 138 20.74 2.78 -11.24
CA ARG A 138 19.71 3.28 -10.32
C ARG A 138 18.34 3.36 -11.00
N PHE A 139 18.28 3.74 -12.26
CA PHE A 139 17.06 3.70 -13.05
C PHE A 139 16.50 2.28 -13.16
N GLU A 140 17.31 1.27 -13.44
CA GLU A 140 16.84 -0.12 -13.56
C GLU A 140 16.11 -0.60 -12.31
N TYR A 141 16.74 -0.50 -11.13
CA TYR A 141 16.10 -0.99 -9.92
C TYR A 141 14.94 -0.09 -9.44
N THR A 142 14.97 1.21 -9.76
CA THR A 142 13.85 2.10 -9.48
C THR A 142 12.64 1.73 -10.32
N PHE A 143 12.83 1.52 -11.62
CA PHE A 143 11.79 1.03 -12.52
C PHE A 143 11.18 -0.29 -12.03
N GLU A 144 12.02 -1.26 -11.65
CA GLU A 144 11.55 -2.56 -11.12
C GLU A 144 10.72 -2.41 -9.85
N SER A 145 11.11 -1.54 -8.95
CA SER A 145 10.35 -1.27 -7.71
C SER A 145 9.02 -0.59 -8.01
N LEU A 146 8.99 0.35 -8.94
CA LEU A 146 7.81 1.16 -9.24
C LEU A 146 6.73 0.41 -9.99
N TRP A 147 7.08 -0.33 -11.04
CA TRP A 147 6.05 -1.08 -11.76
C TRP A 147 5.44 -2.19 -10.89
N LYS A 148 6.23 -2.80 -9.98
CA LYS A 148 5.74 -3.78 -9.01
C LYS A 148 4.84 -3.14 -7.94
N LEU A 149 5.13 -1.90 -7.53
CA LEU A 149 4.26 -1.12 -6.65
C LEU A 149 2.94 -0.78 -7.36
N ALA A 150 3.01 -0.28 -8.60
CA ALA A 150 1.81 0.03 -9.39
C ALA A 150 0.97 -1.21 -9.66
N LYS A 151 1.60 -2.35 -9.94
CA LYS A 151 0.92 -3.64 -10.07
C LYS A 151 0.16 -4.00 -8.80
N ALA A 152 0.81 -3.91 -7.63
CA ALA A 152 0.17 -4.21 -6.36
C ALA A 152 -1.00 -3.25 -6.07
N TYR A 153 -0.84 -1.96 -6.37
CA TYR A 153 -1.92 -0.98 -6.27
C TYR A 153 -3.13 -1.38 -7.12
N LEU A 154 -2.92 -1.71 -8.39
CA LEU A 154 -3.98 -2.11 -9.30
C LEU A 154 -4.69 -3.40 -8.86
N GLU A 155 -3.92 -4.39 -8.42
CA GLU A 155 -4.48 -5.68 -7.95
C GLU A 155 -5.26 -5.54 -6.64
N GLU A 156 -4.70 -4.82 -5.67
CA GLU A 156 -5.26 -4.78 -4.31
C GLU A 156 -6.37 -3.74 -4.15
N LEU A 157 -6.29 -2.60 -4.83
CA LEU A 157 -7.20 -1.48 -4.65
C LEU A 157 -8.18 -1.27 -5.82
N GLU A 158 -7.77 -1.60 -7.04
CA GLU A 158 -8.62 -1.45 -8.22
C GLU A 158 -9.18 -2.80 -8.71
N GLY A 159 -8.70 -3.95 -8.18
CA GLY A 159 -9.12 -5.28 -8.59
C GLY A 159 -8.68 -5.66 -10.02
N VAL A 160 -7.66 -4.99 -10.54
CA VAL A 160 -7.19 -5.14 -11.93
C VAL A 160 -5.92 -5.98 -11.97
N ILE A 161 -5.93 -7.08 -12.72
CA ILE A 161 -4.79 -7.97 -12.91
C ILE A 161 -3.99 -7.55 -14.14
N ALA A 162 -2.69 -7.29 -13.95
CA ALA A 162 -1.75 -6.97 -15.02
C ALA A 162 -0.46 -7.79 -14.86
N ASN A 163 0.01 -8.41 -15.95
CA ASN A 163 1.09 -9.41 -15.90
C ASN A 163 2.43 -8.91 -16.47
N SER A 164 2.48 -7.70 -17.03
CA SER A 164 3.70 -7.11 -17.56
C SER A 164 3.76 -5.62 -17.27
N PRO A 165 4.96 -5.00 -17.23
CA PRO A 165 5.09 -3.56 -16.98
C PRO A 165 4.25 -2.70 -17.94
N LYS A 166 4.27 -3.01 -19.24
CA LYS A 166 3.48 -2.27 -20.23
C LYS A 166 1.98 -2.40 -20.00
N GLN A 167 1.51 -3.57 -19.55
CA GLN A 167 0.11 -3.77 -19.20
C GLN A 167 -0.25 -2.96 -17.94
N VAL A 168 0.60 -2.99 -16.91
CA VAL A 168 0.43 -2.19 -15.68
C VAL A 168 0.24 -0.71 -16.00
N PHE A 169 1.09 -0.13 -16.85
CA PHE A 169 0.99 1.28 -17.20
C PHE A 169 -0.26 1.61 -18.04
N ARG A 170 -0.71 0.69 -18.91
CA ARG A 170 -1.98 0.87 -19.63
C ARG A 170 -3.19 0.81 -18.70
N GLU A 171 -3.19 -0.09 -17.74
CA GLU A 171 -4.25 -0.16 -16.73
C GLU A 171 -4.19 1.06 -15.78
N ALA A 172 -2.99 1.57 -15.45
CA ALA A 172 -2.83 2.82 -14.70
C ALA A 172 -3.46 4.03 -15.42
N LEU A 173 -3.44 4.07 -16.75
CA LEU A 173 -4.20 5.06 -17.53
C LEU A 173 -5.71 4.87 -17.36
N LYS A 174 -6.21 3.65 -17.50
CA LYS A 174 -7.66 3.37 -17.43
C LYS A 174 -8.25 3.70 -16.06
N THR A 175 -7.49 3.44 -15.00
CA THR A 175 -7.88 3.79 -13.64
C THR A 175 -7.63 5.26 -13.29
N GLY A 176 -7.05 6.04 -14.22
CA GLY A 176 -6.71 7.44 -14.02
C GLY A 176 -5.53 7.66 -13.06
N LEU A 177 -4.77 6.60 -12.74
CA LEU A 177 -3.55 6.72 -11.93
C LEU A 177 -2.45 7.48 -12.67
N LEU A 178 -2.40 7.36 -13.99
CA LEU A 178 -1.53 8.12 -14.91
C LEU A 178 -2.37 8.77 -16.02
N SER A 179 -1.92 9.92 -16.50
CA SER A 179 -2.42 10.55 -17.72
C SER A 179 -1.90 9.83 -18.98
N ALA A 180 -2.46 10.16 -20.14
CA ALA A 180 -2.02 9.58 -21.42
C ALA A 180 -0.53 9.89 -21.71
N ALA A 181 -0.07 11.12 -21.46
CA ALA A 181 1.32 11.53 -21.66
C ALA A 181 2.29 10.82 -20.71
N GLU A 182 1.92 10.68 -19.43
CA GLU A 182 2.70 9.93 -18.43
C GLU A 182 2.76 8.44 -18.78
N THR A 183 1.67 7.88 -19.28
CA THR A 183 1.62 6.49 -19.75
C THR A 183 2.51 6.27 -20.95
N GLU A 184 2.47 7.15 -21.97
CA GLU A 184 3.37 7.07 -23.12
C GLU A 184 4.84 7.10 -22.71
N THR A 185 5.19 7.99 -21.76
CA THR A 185 6.54 8.07 -21.20
C THR A 185 6.89 6.77 -20.45
N SER A 186 5.96 6.19 -19.70
CA SER A 186 6.17 4.92 -18.98
C SER A 186 6.36 3.72 -19.92
N LEU A 187 5.70 3.72 -21.08
CA LEU A 187 5.91 2.70 -22.10
C LEU A 187 7.31 2.82 -22.73
N LYS A 188 7.76 4.05 -23.05
CA LYS A 188 9.14 4.31 -23.53
C LYS A 188 10.18 3.92 -22.49
N MET A 189 9.94 4.25 -21.24
CA MET A 189 10.76 3.88 -20.09
C MET A 189 10.91 2.36 -19.98
N THR A 190 9.84 1.59 -20.26
CA THR A 190 9.88 0.12 -20.30
C THR A 190 10.79 -0.39 -21.40
N ASP A 191 10.76 0.22 -22.60
CA ASP A 191 11.60 -0.17 -23.71
C ASP A 191 13.07 0.17 -23.44
N ASP A 192 13.36 1.36 -22.91
CA ASP A 192 14.72 1.76 -22.55
C ASP A 192 15.29 0.90 -21.41
N ARG A 193 14.47 0.51 -20.43
CA ARG A 193 14.89 -0.45 -19.40
C ARG A 193 15.32 -1.80 -20.01
N ASN A 194 14.65 -2.28 -21.05
CA ASN A 194 15.08 -3.50 -21.73
C ASN A 194 16.40 -3.30 -22.52
N LEU A 195 16.68 -2.07 -22.96
CA LEU A 195 17.93 -1.74 -23.64
C LEU A 195 19.11 -1.55 -22.68
N THR A 196 18.89 -1.44 -21.36
CA THR A 196 20.02 -1.29 -20.41
C THR A 196 20.99 -2.46 -20.42
N ALA A 197 20.58 -3.65 -20.85
CA ALA A 197 21.48 -4.78 -21.09
C ALA A 197 22.55 -4.52 -22.17
N HIS A 198 22.40 -3.45 -22.96
CA HIS A 198 23.27 -3.07 -24.08
C HIS A 198 24.03 -1.76 -23.82
N THR A 199 24.11 -1.28 -22.58
CA THR A 199 24.80 0.00 -22.21
C THR A 199 26.33 -0.05 -22.36
N TYR A 200 26.88 -1.20 -22.70
CA TYR A 200 28.27 -1.27 -23.20
C TYR A 200 28.45 -0.52 -24.54
N LEU A 201 27.36 -0.24 -25.26
CA LEU A 201 27.33 0.66 -26.41
C LEU A 201 27.11 2.10 -25.94
N GLU A 202 28.12 2.94 -26.12
CA GLU A 202 28.19 4.33 -25.64
C GLU A 202 26.96 5.16 -26.06
N ASN A 203 26.53 5.02 -27.32
CA ASN A 203 25.37 5.75 -27.85
C ASN A 203 24.05 5.37 -27.16
N ILE A 204 23.88 4.11 -26.75
CA ILE A 204 22.70 3.65 -26.01
C ILE A 204 22.74 4.20 -24.58
N ALA A 205 23.89 4.13 -23.93
CA ALA A 205 24.06 4.66 -22.57
C ALA A 205 23.78 6.16 -22.52
N GLU A 206 24.28 6.93 -23.48
CA GLU A 206 24.05 8.38 -23.58
C GLU A 206 22.58 8.71 -23.85
N ASP A 207 21.92 7.99 -24.75
CA ASP A 207 20.51 8.20 -25.08
C ASP A 207 19.60 7.91 -23.87
N ILE A 208 19.82 6.81 -23.16
CA ILE A 208 19.07 6.47 -21.95
C ILE A 208 19.32 7.53 -20.86
N TYR A 209 20.59 7.86 -20.58
CA TYR A 209 20.94 8.84 -19.56
C TYR A 209 20.26 10.20 -19.80
N GLY A 210 20.23 10.65 -21.06
CA GLY A 210 19.58 11.92 -21.44
C GLY A 210 18.07 11.96 -21.13
N LYS A 211 17.41 10.82 -21.04
CA LYS A 211 15.97 10.70 -20.77
C LYS A 211 15.65 10.55 -19.27
N LEU A 212 16.63 10.19 -18.43
CA LEU A 212 16.39 9.88 -17.01
C LEU A 212 15.70 10.99 -16.23
N PRO A 213 15.99 12.30 -16.45
CA PRO A 213 15.27 13.37 -15.75
C PRO A 213 13.77 13.39 -16.03
N ALA A 214 13.37 13.14 -17.29
CA ALA A 214 11.95 13.06 -17.65
C ALA A 214 11.30 11.80 -17.05
N TYR A 215 12.01 10.68 -17.01
CA TYR A 215 11.56 9.45 -16.39
C TYR A 215 11.36 9.61 -14.88
N LEU A 216 12.32 10.26 -14.20
CA LEU A 216 12.20 10.56 -12.77
C LEU A 216 10.92 11.33 -12.45
N THR A 217 10.60 12.35 -13.25
CA THR A 217 9.36 13.14 -13.06
C THR A 217 8.09 12.28 -13.11
N VAL A 218 8.00 11.37 -14.08
CA VAL A 218 6.84 10.46 -14.20
C VAL A 218 6.81 9.45 -13.06
N MET A 219 7.96 8.95 -12.65
CA MET A 219 8.11 8.02 -11.53
C MET A 219 7.66 8.65 -10.20
N GLU A 220 8.07 9.89 -9.94
CA GLU A 220 7.65 10.66 -8.76
C GLU A 220 6.14 10.92 -8.75
N LYS A 221 5.58 11.26 -9.92
CA LYS A 221 4.15 11.48 -10.07
C LYS A 221 3.34 10.21 -9.78
N LEU A 222 3.80 9.06 -10.28
CA LEU A 222 3.16 7.76 -10.02
C LEU A 222 3.09 7.47 -8.51
N VAL A 223 4.21 7.63 -7.79
CA VAL A 223 4.23 7.41 -6.34
C VAL A 223 3.34 8.42 -5.61
N THR A 224 3.36 9.68 -6.01
CA THR A 224 2.50 10.71 -5.42
C THR A 224 1.03 10.36 -5.59
N ASN A 225 0.60 9.98 -6.79
CA ASN A 225 -0.77 9.60 -7.06
C ASN A 225 -1.21 8.36 -6.26
N ILE A 226 -0.32 7.38 -6.08
CA ILE A 226 -0.57 6.21 -5.23
C ILE A 226 -0.73 6.63 -3.76
N LEU A 227 0.13 7.51 -3.24
CA LEU A 227 0.05 8.02 -1.88
C LEU A 227 -1.26 8.76 -1.62
N GLU A 228 -1.65 9.67 -2.52
CA GLU A 228 -2.89 10.44 -2.43
C GLU A 228 -4.12 9.52 -2.39
N ARG A 229 -4.17 8.52 -3.27
CA ARG A 229 -5.31 7.59 -3.35
C ARG A 229 -5.38 6.60 -2.21
N THR A 230 -4.24 6.27 -1.60
CA THR A 230 -4.19 5.38 -0.42
C THR A 230 -4.34 6.12 0.91
N GLY A 231 -4.47 7.46 0.90
CA GLY A 231 -4.53 8.29 2.11
C GLY A 231 -3.24 8.25 2.94
N ARG A 232 -2.11 7.87 2.34
CA ARG A 232 -0.81 7.76 3.00
C ARG A 232 0.01 9.01 2.73
N THR A 233 0.41 9.72 3.78
CA THR A 233 1.28 10.91 3.68
C THR A 233 2.73 10.51 3.42
N LYS A 234 3.50 11.37 2.70
CA LYS A 234 4.95 11.23 2.58
C LYS A 234 5.58 11.21 3.98
N PRO A 235 6.48 10.28 4.30
CA PRO A 235 7.27 10.38 5.53
C PRO A 235 8.11 11.67 5.46
N GLY A 236 7.87 12.61 6.38
CA GLY A 236 8.62 13.87 6.48
C GLY A 236 7.82 15.17 6.25
N ALA A 237 6.51 15.12 6.01
CA ALA A 237 5.67 16.30 6.10
C ALA A 237 5.27 16.52 7.58
N GLU A 238 6.14 17.19 8.33
CA GLU A 238 5.77 17.74 9.65
C GLU A 238 4.59 18.69 9.44
N THR A 239 3.47 18.41 10.10
CA THR A 239 2.36 19.37 10.22
C THR A 239 2.90 20.63 10.89
N PRO A 240 2.67 21.83 10.32
CA PRO A 240 3.02 23.07 11.01
C PRO A 240 2.22 23.10 12.33
N THR A 241 2.95 23.12 13.43
CA THR A 241 2.38 23.37 14.76
C THR A 241 1.70 24.73 14.73
N GLU A 242 0.39 24.73 14.79
CA GLU A 242 -0.44 25.93 14.95
C GLU A 242 -0.06 26.59 16.27
N THR A 243 0.75 27.65 16.16
CA THR A 243 1.09 28.51 17.29
C THR A 243 -0.18 29.24 17.70
N ALA A 244 -0.73 28.86 18.84
CA ALA A 244 -1.82 29.58 19.50
C ALA A 244 -1.43 31.04 19.74
N PRO A 245 -2.32 32.02 19.46
CA PRO A 245 -2.05 33.43 19.75
C PRO A 245 -2.00 33.65 21.28
N LYS A 246 -0.92 34.27 21.75
CA LYS A 246 -0.84 34.80 23.10
C LYS A 246 -1.89 35.92 23.21
N ALA A 247 -2.80 35.75 24.13
CA ALA A 247 -3.66 36.83 24.61
C ALA A 247 -2.81 37.78 25.50
N ASP A 248 -2.82 39.07 25.14
CA ASP A 248 -2.51 40.17 26.00
C ASP A 248 -3.74 40.51 26.89
#